data_6c493bb2439c8aae0cef07ae3e356c95
#
_entry.id   6c493bb2439c8aae0cef07ae3e356c95
#
_cell.length_a   1.000
_cell.length_b   1.000
_cell.length_c   1.000
_cell.angle_alpha   90.00
_cell.angle_beta   90.00
_cell.angle_gamma   90.00
#
_symmetry.space_group_name_H-M   'P 1'
#
loop_
_entity.id
_entity.type
_entity.pdbx_description
1 polymer ?
#
loop_
_entity_poly.entity_id
_entity_poly.type
_entity_poly.pdbx_seq_one_letter_code
_entity_poly.pdbx_strand_id
1 'polypeptide(L)'
;YIESNLVNIKKMKKKISAIIPVKANSSRLPGKNILPFGKSNLLLHKIEQLKQVEDLYEIIVSSDSDTMLEIAEKAGVKAIKRPGQYANESVPFGCFLDYVCDICSGDHIMWACATSPLVEPSLYRKAIKTYFEKLEEGYDSLITCLPYQHFLMDENGPINFEIGLKHTNSEKLPIIYHFTNGVNLAPKEKVREWHYNWGPKAFKLLVNKREAADIDDIYDLAQ
;
A
#
# COMPACT_ATOMS: atom_id res chain seq x y z
N TYR A 1 -12.97 9.61 36.84
CA TYR A 1 -13.35 8.26 36.37
C TYR A 1 -13.74 8.26 34.89
N ILE A 2 -14.42 9.29 34.37
CA ILE A 2 -14.82 9.38 32.94
C ILE A 2 -13.63 9.78 32.05
N GLU A 3 -12.78 10.70 32.50
CA GLU A 3 -11.58 11.11 31.76
C GLU A 3 -10.51 10.01 31.71
N SER A 4 -10.31 9.24 32.78
CA SER A 4 -9.41 8.09 32.79
C SER A 4 -9.84 6.97 31.86
N ASN A 5 -11.16 6.75 31.70
CA ASN A 5 -11.70 5.79 30.75
C ASN A 5 -11.57 6.27 29.29
N LEU A 6 -11.76 7.57 29.00
CA LEU A 6 -11.55 8.15 27.68
C LEU A 6 -10.08 8.11 27.23
N VAL A 7 -9.14 8.33 28.15
CA VAL A 7 -7.70 8.21 27.91
C VAL A 7 -7.30 6.75 27.65
N ASN A 8 -7.90 5.79 28.40
CA ASN A 8 -7.67 4.37 28.18
C ASN A 8 -8.31 3.86 26.87
N ILE A 9 -9.49 4.34 26.51
CA ILE A 9 -10.14 4.00 25.23
C ILE A 9 -9.35 4.55 24.04
N LYS A 10 -8.78 5.78 24.14
CA LYS A 10 -7.87 6.33 23.10
C LYS A 10 -6.54 5.56 22.97
N LYS A 11 -6.06 4.92 24.03
CA LYS A 11 -4.81 4.15 24.05
C LYS A 11 -4.95 2.71 23.53
N MET A 12 -6.18 2.16 23.45
CA MET A 12 -6.43 0.75 23.12
C MET A 12 -6.58 0.42 21.63
N LYS A 13 -6.52 1.39 20.72
CA LYS A 13 -6.84 1.15 19.29
C LYS A 13 -5.74 1.63 18.33
N LYS A 14 -4.52 1.11 18.48
CA LYS A 14 -3.42 1.37 17.53
C LYS A 14 -2.77 0.10 16.99
N LYS A 15 -3.49 -1.03 16.97
CA LYS A 15 -2.95 -2.27 16.44
C LYS A 15 -3.02 -2.24 14.91
N ILE A 16 -1.88 -2.22 14.25
CA ILE A 16 -1.77 -2.20 12.80
C ILE A 16 -1.34 -3.59 12.31
N SER A 17 -2.16 -4.21 11.46
CA SER A 17 -1.76 -5.37 10.68
C SER A 17 -1.17 -4.89 9.35
N ALA A 18 0.10 -5.17 9.09
CA ALA A 18 0.69 -4.97 7.79
C ALA A 18 0.42 -6.19 6.90
N ILE A 19 -0.23 -5.99 5.75
CA ILE A 19 -0.52 -7.04 4.78
C ILE A 19 0.38 -6.92 3.56
N ILE A 20 1.06 -8.00 3.20
CA ILE A 20 1.83 -8.16 1.96
C ILE A 20 1.05 -9.15 1.08
N PRO A 21 0.20 -8.68 0.16
CA PRO A 21 -0.54 -9.53 -0.73
C PRO A 21 0.32 -9.89 -1.94
N VAL A 22 0.73 -11.14 -2.04
CA VAL A 22 1.49 -11.66 -3.19
C VAL A 22 0.78 -12.84 -3.82
N LYS A 23 0.95 -13.05 -5.11
CA LYS A 23 0.36 -14.18 -5.85
C LYS A 23 1.42 -14.88 -6.70
N ALA A 24 1.24 -16.18 -6.92
CA ALA A 24 2.13 -17.02 -7.72
C ALA A 24 2.29 -16.48 -9.14
N ASN A 25 1.16 -16.17 -9.77
CA ASN A 25 1.11 -15.72 -11.15
C ASN A 25 0.85 -14.20 -11.22
N SER A 26 1.80 -13.49 -11.81
CA SER A 26 1.64 -12.10 -12.22
C SER A 26 1.48 -12.08 -13.74
N SER A 27 0.45 -11.41 -14.25
CA SER A 27 0.15 -11.38 -15.70
C SER A 27 1.26 -10.78 -16.54
N ARG A 28 1.94 -9.73 -16.03
CA ARG A 28 3.00 -9.01 -16.76
C ARG A 28 4.40 -9.59 -16.53
N LEU A 29 4.68 -10.14 -15.35
CA LEU A 29 6.00 -10.66 -14.98
C LEU A 29 5.81 -11.91 -14.08
N PRO A 30 5.86 -13.13 -14.64
CA PRO A 30 5.67 -14.37 -13.88
C PRO A 30 6.66 -14.49 -12.73
N GLY A 31 6.17 -14.89 -11.55
CA GLY A 31 7.01 -15.05 -10.36
C GLY A 31 7.59 -13.75 -9.81
N LYS A 32 7.11 -12.58 -10.22
CA LYS A 32 7.62 -11.25 -9.89
C LYS A 32 8.11 -11.12 -8.44
N ASN A 33 7.29 -11.53 -7.49
CA ASN A 33 7.55 -11.33 -6.06
C ASN A 33 8.76 -12.13 -5.50
N ILE A 34 9.20 -13.16 -6.21
CA ILE A 34 10.37 -13.98 -5.85
C ILE A 34 11.56 -13.81 -6.80
N LEU A 35 11.47 -12.88 -7.75
CA LEU A 35 12.62 -12.52 -8.59
C LEU A 35 13.76 -11.94 -7.74
N PRO A 36 15.01 -12.19 -8.14
CA PRO A 36 16.17 -11.62 -7.46
C PRO A 36 16.07 -10.10 -7.34
N PHE A 37 16.24 -9.58 -6.14
CA PHE A 37 16.32 -8.16 -5.84
C PHE A 37 17.39 -7.93 -4.78
N GLY A 38 18.45 -7.21 -5.13
CA GLY A 38 19.61 -7.03 -4.28
C GLY A 38 20.21 -8.38 -3.84
N LYS A 39 20.26 -8.64 -2.53
CA LYS A 39 20.78 -9.87 -1.95
C LYS A 39 19.74 -10.97 -1.70
N SER A 40 18.48 -10.72 -2.06
CA SER A 40 17.36 -11.62 -1.79
C SER A 40 16.34 -11.63 -2.94
N ASN A 41 15.06 -11.49 -2.64
CA ASN A 41 13.97 -11.30 -3.57
C ASN A 41 13.02 -10.22 -3.05
N LEU A 42 12.10 -9.75 -3.88
CA LEU A 42 11.19 -8.65 -3.53
C LEU A 42 10.37 -8.93 -2.28
N LEU A 43 9.85 -10.16 -2.13
CA LEU A 43 9.04 -10.53 -0.97
C LEU A 43 9.85 -10.50 0.33
N LEU A 44 11.01 -11.17 0.35
CA LEU A 44 11.87 -11.20 1.55
C LEU A 44 12.39 -9.80 1.88
N HIS A 45 12.77 -9.02 0.85
CA HIS A 45 13.18 -7.63 1.04
C HIS A 45 12.08 -6.81 1.73
N LYS A 46 10.83 -6.92 1.26
CA LYS A 46 9.69 -6.23 1.89
C LYS A 46 9.45 -6.68 3.33
N ILE A 47 9.52 -7.97 3.60
CA ILE A 47 9.39 -8.50 4.97
C ILE A 47 10.46 -7.88 5.89
N GLU A 48 11.73 -7.87 5.45
CA GLU A 48 12.83 -7.32 6.24
C GLU A 48 12.73 -5.79 6.45
N GLN A 49 12.16 -5.06 5.50
CA GLN A 49 11.83 -3.65 5.69
C GLN A 49 10.76 -3.46 6.78
N LEU A 50 9.67 -4.23 6.74
CA LEU A 50 8.58 -4.12 7.72
C LEU A 50 8.97 -4.59 9.12
N LYS A 51 9.85 -5.57 9.25
CA LYS A 51 10.40 -6.02 10.56
C LYS A 51 11.16 -4.91 11.31
N GLN A 52 11.61 -3.88 10.61
CA GLN A 52 12.25 -2.71 11.21
C GLN A 52 11.25 -1.64 11.66
N VAL A 53 9.94 -1.86 11.49
CA VAL A 53 8.87 -0.93 11.89
C VAL A 53 8.23 -1.44 13.18
N GLU A 54 8.64 -0.88 14.31
CA GLU A 54 8.26 -1.35 15.64
C GLU A 54 6.78 -1.12 15.99
N ASP A 55 6.11 -0.21 15.27
CA ASP A 55 4.71 0.15 15.50
C ASP A 55 3.71 -0.88 14.92
N LEU A 56 4.18 -1.93 14.25
CA LEU A 56 3.33 -2.96 13.69
C LEU A 56 2.96 -4.01 14.73
N TYR A 57 1.67 -4.34 14.80
CA TYR A 57 1.17 -5.42 15.64
C TYR A 57 1.49 -6.79 15.05
N GLU A 58 1.36 -6.92 13.74
CA GLU A 58 1.69 -8.15 12.99
C GLU A 58 2.06 -7.82 11.55
N ILE A 59 2.82 -8.72 10.91
CA ILE A 59 3.12 -8.71 9.48
C ILE A 59 2.54 -9.99 8.90
N ILE A 60 1.71 -9.87 7.87
CA ILE A 60 1.01 -10.99 7.24
C ILE A 60 1.41 -11.06 5.77
N VAL A 61 1.85 -12.23 5.33
CA VAL A 61 1.97 -12.56 3.90
C VAL A 61 0.77 -13.42 3.53
N SER A 62 -0.04 -12.95 2.59
CA SER A 62 -1.14 -13.73 2.02
C SER A 62 -0.81 -14.13 0.59
N SER A 63 -0.71 -15.43 0.33
CA SER A 63 -0.33 -15.98 -0.97
C SER A 63 -1.04 -17.29 -1.31
N ASP A 64 -1.23 -17.54 -2.60
CA ASP A 64 -1.60 -18.84 -3.16
C ASP A 64 -0.39 -19.75 -3.46
N SER A 65 0.85 -19.23 -3.35
CA SER A 65 2.11 -19.94 -3.58
C SER A 65 2.69 -20.50 -2.29
N ASP A 66 2.91 -21.82 -2.23
CA ASP A 66 3.56 -22.46 -1.09
C ASP A 66 5.00 -21.97 -0.92
N THR A 67 5.73 -21.74 -2.02
CA THR A 67 7.09 -21.19 -1.97
C THR A 67 7.13 -19.80 -1.30
N MET A 68 6.16 -18.92 -1.60
CA MET A 68 6.08 -17.59 -0.98
C MET A 68 5.70 -17.68 0.50
N LEU A 69 4.85 -18.63 0.87
CA LEU A 69 4.48 -18.89 2.27
C LEU A 69 5.68 -19.43 3.05
N GLU A 70 6.45 -20.35 2.49
CA GLU A 70 7.70 -20.84 3.11
C GLU A 70 8.71 -19.71 3.36
N ILE A 71 8.85 -18.76 2.42
CA ILE A 71 9.71 -17.57 2.62
C ILE A 71 9.22 -16.76 3.82
N ALA A 72 7.92 -16.54 3.94
CA ALA A 72 7.33 -15.79 5.04
C ALA A 72 7.52 -16.51 6.39
N GLU A 73 7.28 -17.81 6.46
CA GLU A 73 7.48 -18.63 7.65
C GLU A 73 8.95 -18.62 8.10
N LYS A 74 9.89 -18.83 7.18
CA LYS A 74 11.33 -18.77 7.45
C LYS A 74 11.77 -17.40 7.93
N ALA A 75 11.11 -16.33 7.45
CA ALA A 75 11.35 -14.96 7.91
C ALA A 75 10.67 -14.64 9.26
N GLY A 76 9.88 -15.56 9.82
CA GLY A 76 9.22 -15.41 11.12
C GLY A 76 8.02 -14.47 11.12
N VAL A 77 7.32 -14.33 9.98
CA VAL A 77 6.07 -13.56 9.86
C VAL A 77 4.88 -14.48 9.58
N LYS A 78 3.68 -13.98 9.79
CA LYS A 78 2.45 -14.75 9.61
C LYS A 78 2.24 -15.06 8.13
N ALA A 79 2.24 -16.34 7.77
CA ALA A 79 1.97 -16.82 6.42
C ALA A 79 0.54 -17.37 6.35
N ILE A 80 -0.26 -16.89 5.40
CA ILE A 80 -1.64 -17.31 5.25
C ILE A 80 -1.91 -17.75 3.81
N LYS A 81 -2.29 -19.01 3.65
CA LYS A 81 -2.70 -19.56 2.37
C LYS A 81 -3.96 -18.86 1.87
N ARG A 82 -3.84 -18.18 0.74
CA ARG A 82 -4.95 -17.50 0.08
C ARG A 82 -5.80 -18.52 -0.66
N PRO A 83 -7.12 -18.56 -0.42
CA PRO A 83 -8.02 -19.39 -1.24
C PRO A 83 -7.93 -19.01 -2.72
N GLY A 84 -7.95 -20.01 -3.59
CA GLY A 84 -7.75 -19.85 -5.04
C GLY A 84 -8.71 -18.84 -5.71
N GLN A 85 -9.93 -18.71 -5.18
CA GLN A 85 -10.88 -17.70 -5.64
C GLN A 85 -10.40 -16.26 -5.51
N TYR A 86 -9.54 -15.96 -4.55
CA TYR A 86 -8.95 -14.62 -4.33
C TYR A 86 -7.57 -14.45 -5.00
N ALA A 87 -7.08 -15.48 -5.68
CA ALA A 87 -5.80 -15.46 -6.38
C ALA A 87 -5.95 -15.13 -7.87
N ASN A 88 -7.15 -15.19 -8.40
CA ASN A 88 -7.47 -14.86 -9.78
C ASN A 88 -8.21 -13.51 -9.88
N GLU A 89 -8.23 -12.95 -11.08
CA GLU A 89 -8.84 -11.63 -11.34
C GLU A 89 -10.37 -11.70 -11.56
N SER A 90 -10.99 -12.88 -11.40
CA SER A 90 -12.43 -13.06 -11.56
C SER A 90 -13.25 -12.60 -10.36
N VAL A 91 -12.61 -12.50 -9.18
CA VAL A 91 -13.25 -12.02 -7.95
C VAL A 91 -13.05 -10.52 -7.83
N PRO A 92 -14.13 -9.74 -7.57
CA PRO A 92 -14.02 -8.30 -7.33
C PRO A 92 -13.04 -7.98 -6.21
N PHE A 93 -12.27 -6.91 -6.38
CA PHE A 93 -11.26 -6.49 -5.39
C PHE A 93 -11.84 -6.29 -3.98
N GLY A 94 -13.08 -5.78 -3.88
CA GLY A 94 -13.78 -5.63 -2.59
C GLY A 94 -13.94 -6.94 -1.83
N CYS A 95 -14.29 -8.03 -2.53
CA CYS A 95 -14.40 -9.36 -1.89
C CYS A 95 -13.03 -9.87 -1.38
N PHE A 96 -11.97 -9.56 -2.10
CA PHE A 96 -10.61 -9.87 -1.61
C PHE A 96 -10.27 -9.04 -0.36
N LEU A 97 -10.71 -7.80 -0.28
CA LEU A 97 -10.51 -6.97 0.90
C LEU A 97 -11.30 -7.44 2.11
N ASP A 98 -12.51 -7.98 1.93
CA ASP A 98 -13.26 -8.62 3.01
C ASP A 98 -12.48 -9.80 3.60
N TYR A 99 -11.92 -10.64 2.73
CA TYR A 99 -11.00 -11.71 3.16
C TYR A 99 -9.76 -11.16 3.89
N VAL A 100 -9.15 -10.08 3.42
CA VAL A 100 -8.01 -9.43 4.10
C VAL A 100 -8.42 -8.96 5.49
N CYS A 101 -9.60 -8.37 5.65
CA CYS A 101 -10.13 -7.97 6.95
C CYS A 101 -10.31 -9.16 7.92
N ASP A 102 -10.68 -10.34 7.40
CA ASP A 102 -10.86 -11.55 8.22
C ASP A 102 -9.54 -12.12 8.75
N ILE A 103 -8.46 -12.04 7.98
CA ILE A 103 -7.15 -12.57 8.36
C ILE A 103 -6.30 -11.62 9.22
N CYS A 104 -6.63 -10.31 9.23
CA CYS A 104 -5.95 -9.29 10.00
C CYS A 104 -6.52 -9.20 11.42
N SER A 105 -5.65 -9.30 12.44
CA SER A 105 -6.05 -9.21 13.86
C SER A 105 -6.04 -7.77 14.41
N GLY A 106 -5.36 -6.85 13.74
CA GLY A 106 -5.30 -5.44 14.11
C GLY A 106 -6.58 -4.67 13.82
N ASP A 107 -6.70 -3.50 14.41
CA ASP A 107 -7.83 -2.57 14.20
C ASP A 107 -7.65 -1.72 12.94
N HIS A 108 -6.40 -1.61 12.47
CA HIS A 108 -6.02 -0.88 11.27
C HIS A 108 -5.26 -1.80 10.32
N ILE A 109 -5.44 -1.60 9.03
CA ILE A 109 -4.74 -2.35 7.99
C ILE A 109 -3.76 -1.40 7.29
N MET A 110 -2.50 -1.83 7.22
CA MET A 110 -1.49 -1.22 6.38
C MET A 110 -1.21 -2.12 5.17
N TRP A 111 -1.51 -1.61 4.00
CA TRP A 111 -1.20 -2.28 2.75
C TRP A 111 0.24 -2.00 2.36
N ALA A 112 1.05 -3.04 2.16
CA ALA A 112 2.46 -2.92 1.82
C ALA A 112 2.80 -3.85 0.64
N CYS A 113 2.89 -3.30 -0.56
CA CYS A 113 3.21 -4.07 -1.75
C CYS A 113 4.70 -4.49 -1.79
N ALA A 114 4.96 -5.75 -2.10
CA ALA A 114 6.32 -6.23 -2.35
C ALA A 114 6.95 -5.53 -3.58
N THR A 115 6.10 -5.12 -4.51
CA THR A 115 6.49 -4.42 -5.75
C THR A 115 6.93 -2.98 -5.58
N SER A 116 6.77 -2.41 -4.37
CA SER A 116 7.31 -1.08 -4.03
C SER A 116 8.56 -1.21 -3.15
N PRO A 117 9.69 -1.75 -3.66
CA PRO A 117 10.85 -2.14 -2.84
C PRO A 117 11.62 -0.95 -2.26
N LEU A 118 11.46 0.24 -2.83
CA LEU A 118 12.18 1.45 -2.40
C LEU A 118 11.41 2.27 -1.34
N VAL A 119 10.30 1.73 -0.83
CA VAL A 119 9.63 2.26 0.36
C VAL A 119 10.41 1.81 1.60
N GLU A 120 11.21 2.71 2.13
CA GLU A 120 12.10 2.45 3.27
C GLU A 120 11.33 2.38 4.61
N PRO A 121 11.88 1.71 5.66
CA PRO A 121 11.26 1.64 6.99
C PRO A 121 10.92 3.02 7.61
N SER A 122 11.71 4.04 7.29
CA SER A 122 11.46 5.43 7.72
C SER A 122 10.16 6.00 7.16
N LEU A 123 9.81 5.68 5.91
CA LEU A 123 8.55 6.12 5.31
C LEU A 123 7.35 5.41 5.94
N TYR A 124 7.45 4.11 6.25
CA TYR A 124 6.40 3.39 6.97
C TYR A 124 6.13 4.01 8.34
N ARG A 125 7.20 4.29 9.14
CA ARG A 125 7.06 4.98 10.45
C ARG A 125 6.43 6.37 10.30
N LYS A 126 6.87 7.15 9.30
CA LYS A 126 6.29 8.46 8.99
C LYS A 126 4.81 8.33 8.62
N ALA A 127 4.46 7.37 7.77
CA ALA A 127 3.08 7.12 7.35
C ALA A 127 2.18 6.76 8.54
N ILE A 128 2.62 5.87 9.43
CA ILE A 128 1.87 5.47 10.63
C ILE A 128 1.63 6.67 11.55
N LYS A 129 2.67 7.45 11.85
CA LYS A 129 2.54 8.64 12.68
C LYS A 129 1.57 9.64 12.08
N THR A 130 1.78 10.00 10.81
CA THR A 130 0.93 10.94 10.08
C THR A 130 -0.51 10.45 9.99
N TYR A 131 -0.73 9.16 9.75
CA TYR A 131 -2.06 8.57 9.67
C TYR A 131 -2.88 8.83 10.93
N PHE A 132 -2.33 8.55 12.12
CA PHE A 132 -3.07 8.79 13.36
C PHE A 132 -3.30 10.28 13.64
N GLU A 133 -2.34 11.15 13.32
CA GLU A 133 -2.52 12.60 13.41
C GLU A 133 -3.65 13.07 12.49
N LYS A 134 -3.70 12.57 11.26
CA LYS A 134 -4.72 12.96 10.26
C LYS A 134 -6.09 12.39 10.54
N LEU A 135 -6.20 11.23 11.18
CA LEU A 135 -7.50 10.75 11.68
C LEU A 135 -8.11 11.72 12.69
N GLU A 136 -7.30 12.33 13.57
CA GLU A 136 -7.76 13.34 14.52
C GLU A 136 -8.21 14.64 13.83
N GLU A 137 -7.64 14.95 12.66
CA GLU A 137 -8.05 16.10 11.82
C GLU A 137 -9.27 15.79 10.93
N GLY A 138 -9.83 14.58 11.02
CA GLY A 138 -11.04 14.15 10.31
C GLY A 138 -10.79 13.63 8.90
N TYR A 139 -9.57 13.23 8.54
CA TYR A 139 -9.32 12.32 7.43
C TYR A 139 -9.74 10.91 7.82
N ASP A 140 -9.98 10.04 6.85
CA ASP A 140 -10.47 8.67 7.08
C ASP A 140 -9.43 7.58 6.82
N SER A 141 -8.40 7.92 6.06
CA SER A 141 -7.34 7.01 5.63
C SER A 141 -6.11 7.80 5.20
N LEU A 142 -5.00 7.10 4.90
CA LEU A 142 -3.78 7.67 4.34
C LEU A 142 -3.34 6.85 3.14
N ILE A 143 -2.90 7.53 2.08
CA ILE A 143 -2.30 6.94 0.88
C ILE A 143 -1.02 7.67 0.51
N THR A 144 -0.08 6.97 -0.12
CA THR A 144 1.10 7.61 -0.71
C THR A 144 0.83 8.08 -2.13
N CYS A 145 1.25 9.30 -2.43
CA CYS A 145 1.08 9.91 -3.75
C CYS A 145 2.35 10.63 -4.22
N LEU A 146 2.66 10.48 -5.50
CA LEU A 146 3.68 11.30 -6.16
C LEU A 146 3.00 12.53 -6.78
N PRO A 147 3.39 13.77 -6.42
CA PRO A 147 2.93 14.94 -7.14
C PRO A 147 3.43 14.90 -8.59
N TYR A 148 2.51 15.08 -9.54
CA TYR A 148 2.79 14.98 -10.95
C TYR A 148 2.33 16.27 -11.67
N GLN A 149 3.27 16.98 -12.26
CA GLN A 149 3.03 18.28 -12.91
C GLN A 149 3.61 18.27 -14.32
N HIS A 150 2.98 17.45 -15.19
CA HIS A 150 3.36 17.23 -16.57
C HIS A 150 2.15 17.40 -17.49
N PHE A 151 2.40 17.62 -18.77
CA PHE A 151 1.36 17.62 -19.80
C PHE A 151 0.79 16.22 -19.97
N LEU A 152 -0.52 16.07 -19.79
CA LEU A 152 -1.23 14.81 -19.93
C LEU A 152 -2.20 14.87 -21.11
N MET A 153 -2.29 13.76 -21.85
CA MET A 153 -3.20 13.56 -22.97
C MET A 153 -3.86 12.19 -22.86
N ASP A 154 -5.07 12.08 -23.38
CA ASP A 154 -5.74 10.83 -23.70
C ASP A 154 -5.99 10.71 -25.21
N GLU A 155 -6.76 9.75 -25.65
CA GLU A 155 -7.11 9.56 -27.05
C GLU A 155 -7.96 10.71 -27.63
N ASN A 156 -8.56 11.56 -26.79
CA ASN A 156 -9.37 12.70 -27.19
C ASN A 156 -8.54 14.01 -27.22
N GLY A 157 -7.34 14.01 -26.66
CA GLY A 157 -6.44 15.17 -26.65
C GLY A 157 -5.95 15.58 -25.25
N PRO A 158 -5.59 16.86 -25.05
CA PRO A 158 -5.08 17.34 -23.78
C PRO A 158 -6.06 17.22 -22.62
N ILE A 159 -5.58 16.69 -21.46
CA ILE A 159 -6.39 16.56 -20.24
C ILE A 159 -6.24 17.79 -19.34
N ASN A 160 -5.03 18.31 -19.19
CA ASN A 160 -4.72 19.33 -18.17
C ASN A 160 -4.03 20.58 -18.71
N PHE A 161 -4.04 20.77 -20.03
CA PHE A 161 -3.47 21.96 -20.68
C PHE A 161 -4.28 22.35 -21.92
N GLU A 162 -4.11 23.59 -22.39
CA GLU A 162 -4.70 24.08 -23.63
C GLU A 162 -3.62 24.20 -24.72
N ILE A 163 -3.98 23.94 -25.97
CA ILE A 163 -3.13 24.18 -27.14
C ILE A 163 -3.38 25.58 -27.69
N GLY A 164 -2.35 26.14 -28.37
CA GLY A 164 -2.46 27.46 -29.00
C GLY A 164 -2.06 28.62 -28.07
N LEU A 165 -2.68 29.76 -28.23
CA LEU A 165 -2.28 31.01 -27.55
C LEU A 165 -2.40 30.97 -26.01
N LYS A 166 -3.20 30.07 -25.46
CA LYS A 166 -3.35 29.89 -24.02
C LYS A 166 -2.44 28.83 -23.42
N HIS A 167 -1.57 28.22 -24.23
CA HIS A 167 -0.62 27.24 -23.73
C HIS A 167 0.28 27.85 -22.65
N THR A 168 0.48 27.12 -21.57
CA THR A 168 1.28 27.56 -20.42
C THR A 168 2.45 26.60 -20.18
N ASN A 169 3.48 27.07 -19.47
CA ASN A 169 4.58 26.21 -19.03
C ASN A 169 4.10 25.16 -18.03
N SER A 170 4.78 24.00 -17.99
CA SER A 170 4.43 22.89 -17.10
C SER A 170 4.37 23.29 -15.62
N GLU A 171 5.19 24.24 -15.18
CA GLU A 171 5.20 24.76 -13.79
C GLU A 171 3.88 25.44 -13.37
N LYS A 172 3.05 25.84 -14.34
CA LYS A 172 1.73 26.46 -14.10
C LYS A 172 0.57 25.48 -14.21
N LEU A 173 0.85 24.24 -14.57
CA LEU A 173 -0.17 23.20 -14.62
C LEU A 173 -0.71 22.88 -13.24
N PRO A 174 -1.98 22.44 -13.12
CA PRO A 174 -2.47 21.89 -11.87
C PRO A 174 -1.67 20.66 -11.47
N ILE A 175 -1.38 20.52 -10.17
CA ILE A 175 -0.75 19.32 -9.64
C ILE A 175 -1.77 18.18 -9.66
N ILE A 176 -1.43 17.11 -10.36
CA ILE A 176 -2.16 15.84 -10.32
C ILE A 176 -1.39 14.89 -9.41
N TYR A 177 -2.08 14.04 -8.70
CA TYR A 177 -1.45 13.09 -7.80
C TYR A 177 -1.49 11.68 -8.38
N HIS A 178 -0.32 11.13 -8.68
CA HIS A 178 -0.19 9.72 -9.01
C HIS A 178 -0.26 8.90 -7.72
N PHE A 179 -1.29 8.06 -7.58
CA PHE A 179 -1.42 7.09 -6.49
C PHE A 179 -0.37 5.99 -6.66
N THR A 180 0.57 5.88 -5.72
CA THR A 180 1.74 4.99 -5.87
C THR A 180 1.52 3.60 -5.29
N ASN A 181 0.46 3.40 -4.51
CA ASN A 181 0.18 2.15 -3.79
C ASN A 181 1.32 1.64 -2.88
N GLY A 182 2.30 2.49 -2.57
CA GLY A 182 3.45 2.13 -1.74
C GLY A 182 3.09 1.87 -0.27
N VAL A 183 2.22 2.73 0.30
CA VAL A 183 1.65 2.57 1.64
C VAL A 183 0.21 3.07 1.63
N ASN A 184 -0.74 2.24 2.05
CA ASN A 184 -2.10 2.65 2.34
C ASN A 184 -2.44 2.23 3.77
N LEU A 185 -3.09 3.12 4.53
CA LEU A 185 -3.51 2.89 5.91
C LEU A 185 -4.96 3.27 6.09
N ALA A 186 -5.75 2.36 6.64
CA ALA A 186 -7.16 2.61 6.92
C ALA A 186 -7.66 1.78 8.13
N PRO A 187 -8.73 2.23 8.83
CA PRO A 187 -9.38 1.40 9.82
C PRO A 187 -9.99 0.16 9.17
N LYS A 188 -9.77 -1.01 9.76
CA LYS A 188 -10.23 -2.30 9.21
C LYS A 188 -11.74 -2.34 8.93
N GLU A 189 -12.55 -1.82 9.86
CA GLU A 189 -14.01 -1.75 9.69
C GLU A 189 -14.41 -0.89 8.50
N LYS A 190 -13.66 0.19 8.25
CA LYS A 190 -13.89 1.08 7.11
C LYS A 190 -13.45 0.47 5.78
N VAL A 191 -12.35 -0.29 5.76
CA VAL A 191 -11.95 -1.07 4.58
C VAL A 191 -13.07 -2.02 4.16
N ARG A 192 -13.71 -2.71 5.12
CA ARG A 192 -14.86 -3.58 4.88
C ARG A 192 -16.09 -2.81 4.38
N GLU A 193 -16.40 -1.66 5.00
CA GLU A 193 -17.53 -0.81 4.62
C GLU A 193 -17.38 -0.25 3.18
N TRP A 194 -16.17 0.20 2.83
CA TRP A 194 -15.90 0.79 1.52
C TRP A 194 -15.64 -0.25 0.42
N HIS A 195 -15.38 -1.49 0.80
CA HIS A 195 -14.85 -2.52 -0.11
C HIS A 195 -13.60 -2.02 -0.86
N TYR A 196 -12.82 -1.15 -0.20
CA TYR A 196 -11.61 -0.56 -0.73
C TYR A 196 -10.58 -0.28 0.38
N ASN A 197 -9.29 -0.26 0.04
CA ASN A 197 -8.21 -0.14 1.02
C ASN A 197 -7.88 1.31 1.43
N TRP A 198 -8.67 2.27 0.99
CA TRP A 198 -8.68 3.66 1.46
C TRP A 198 -10.04 4.31 1.17
N GLY A 199 -10.34 5.41 1.87
CA GLY A 199 -11.65 6.06 1.84
C GLY A 199 -11.69 7.35 1.04
N PRO A 200 -12.88 7.94 0.89
CA PRO A 200 -13.10 9.13 0.06
C PRO A 200 -12.36 10.37 0.58
N LYS A 201 -11.97 10.40 1.86
CA LYS A 201 -11.26 11.52 2.48
C LYS A 201 -9.83 11.13 2.90
N ALA A 202 -9.13 10.42 2.01
CA ALA A 202 -7.78 9.99 2.25
C ALA A 202 -6.78 11.16 2.33
N PHE A 203 -5.92 11.16 3.34
CA PHE A 203 -4.76 12.05 3.38
C PHE A 203 -3.70 11.57 2.39
N LYS A 204 -3.23 12.47 1.53
CA LYS A 204 -2.17 12.20 0.55
C LYS A 204 -0.80 12.47 1.17
N LEU A 205 -0.09 11.44 1.60
CA LEU A 205 1.31 11.55 2.01
C LEU A 205 2.18 11.62 0.76
N LEU A 206 2.83 12.77 0.56
CA LEU A 206 3.64 12.98 -0.63
C LEU A 206 4.97 12.25 -0.53
N VAL A 207 5.32 11.55 -1.60
CA VAL A 207 6.55 10.78 -1.77
C VAL A 207 7.35 11.31 -2.97
N ASN A 208 8.64 11.00 -3.01
CA ASN A 208 9.50 11.32 -4.15
C ASN A 208 9.46 10.20 -5.21
N LYS A 209 10.11 10.44 -6.37
CA LYS A 209 10.13 9.48 -7.49
C LYS A 209 10.74 8.12 -7.13
N ARG A 210 11.74 8.09 -6.24
CA ARG A 210 12.37 6.84 -5.78
C ARG A 210 11.39 6.04 -4.91
N GLU A 211 10.76 6.69 -3.94
CA GLU A 211 9.77 6.07 -3.05
C GLU A 211 8.49 5.64 -3.80
N ALA A 212 8.21 6.28 -4.94
CA ALA A 212 7.08 5.98 -5.81
C ALA A 212 7.34 4.82 -6.79
N ALA A 213 8.57 4.29 -6.83
CA ALA A 213 8.92 3.21 -7.75
C ALA A 213 8.10 1.94 -7.46
N ASP A 214 7.48 1.39 -8.49
CA ASP A 214 6.72 0.14 -8.46
C ASP A 214 7.23 -0.78 -9.58
N ILE A 215 7.48 -2.03 -9.25
CA ILE A 215 7.96 -3.02 -10.22
C ILE A 215 6.77 -3.73 -10.83
N ASP A 216 6.43 -3.39 -12.03
CA ASP A 216 5.33 -3.97 -12.79
C ASP A 216 5.79 -4.89 -13.92
N ASP A 217 6.90 -4.58 -14.53
CA ASP A 217 7.48 -5.34 -15.63
C ASP A 217 9.00 -5.51 -15.50
N ILE A 218 9.62 -6.08 -16.54
CA ILE A 218 11.08 -6.36 -16.55
C ILE A 218 11.92 -5.08 -16.64
N TYR A 219 11.39 -4.01 -17.21
CA TYR A 219 12.12 -2.75 -17.35
C TYR A 219 12.20 -2.02 -16.01
N ASP A 220 11.16 -2.11 -15.19
CA ASP A 220 11.17 -1.57 -13.84
C ASP A 220 12.21 -2.27 -12.95
N LEU A 221 12.35 -3.60 -13.13
CA LEU A 221 13.32 -4.40 -12.38
C LEU A 221 14.77 -4.08 -12.76
N ALA A 222 15.01 -3.57 -13.97
CA ALA A 222 16.35 -3.26 -14.50
C ALA A 222 16.85 -1.86 -14.12
N GLN A 223 16.03 -1.00 -13.55
CA GLN A 223 16.38 0.34 -13.07
C GLN A 223 16.94 0.32 -11.65
#